data_3f7ee95031afbe2908557ab08f0b2df4
#
_entry.id   3f7ee95031afbe2908557ab08f0b2df4
#
_cell.length_a   1.000
_cell.length_b   1.000
_cell.length_c   1.000
_cell.angle_alpha   90.00
_cell.angle_beta   90.00
_cell.angle_gamma   90.00
#
_symmetry.space_group_name_H-M   'P 1'
#
loop_
_entity.id
_entity.type
_entity.pdbx_description
1 polymer ?
#
loop_
_entity_poly.entity_id
_entity_poly.type
_entity_poly.pdbx_seq_one_letter_code
_entity_poly.pdbx_strand_id
1 'polypeptide(L)'
;RKQCFDKFKIGNCKDCFIGIRKDTLDGLLIGDSFANHTAAFLDVLAKDARLYIHDSAAGGYPLMNNVNEDGSARYPEKYAIDRLNYAKKFKNIFIAANWEGMTENKDRTLTLKTLGELIRIGKKIIIFGALRSTSDINLHRAKLAKAKIPVYLSERDFSTTEYKRPNNYIVYEMKRKFPSIIVINLNDVMCKNGKCKIELNNTIVYRNSNHLNTSGAILLGKAYLITHNNPLKELNFKQHN
;
A
#
# COMPACT_ATOMS: atom_id res chain seq x y z
N ARG A 1 1.30 -8.97 13.33
CA ARG A 1 1.98 -7.96 12.48
C ARG A 1 2.68 -6.82 13.22
N LYS A 2 2.40 -6.56 14.51
CA LYS A 2 3.18 -5.58 15.30
C LYS A 2 4.69 -5.87 15.28
N GLN A 3 5.09 -7.12 15.13
CA GLN A 3 6.50 -7.52 15.06
C GLN A 3 7.19 -7.14 13.76
N CYS A 4 6.42 -6.88 12.68
CA CYS A 4 6.94 -6.55 11.35
C CYS A 4 6.87 -5.05 11.03
N PHE A 5 6.36 -4.24 11.94
CA PHE A 5 6.20 -2.81 11.78
C PHE A 5 7.05 -2.03 12.81
N ASP A 6 7.45 -0.82 12.46
CA ASP A 6 8.30 0.08 13.28
C ASP A 6 9.73 -0.42 13.56
N LYS A 7 10.26 -1.25 12.67
CA LYS A 7 11.68 -1.62 12.75
C LYS A 7 12.54 -0.60 12.01
N PHE A 8 13.28 0.19 12.76
CA PHE A 8 14.22 1.18 12.21
C PHE A 8 15.37 0.55 11.40
N LYS A 9 15.68 -0.72 11.63
CA LYS A 9 16.65 -1.47 10.83
C LYS A 9 15.94 -2.33 9.81
N ILE A 10 16.03 -1.95 8.56
CA ILE A 10 15.53 -2.73 7.43
C ILE A 10 16.21 -4.11 7.40
N GLY A 11 15.43 -5.15 7.07
CA GLY A 11 15.96 -6.52 6.95
C GLY A 11 16.21 -7.26 8.27
N ASN A 12 16.01 -6.64 9.42
CA ASN A 12 16.24 -7.30 10.72
C ASN A 12 15.11 -8.24 11.16
N CYS A 13 13.93 -8.10 10.57
CA CYS A 13 12.81 -8.97 10.90
C CYS A 13 12.89 -10.25 10.05
N LYS A 14 13.51 -11.29 10.59
CA LYS A 14 13.70 -12.57 9.87
C LYS A 14 12.41 -13.33 9.59
N ASP A 15 11.30 -12.97 10.25
CA ASP A 15 10.03 -13.72 10.20
C ASP A 15 8.87 -12.92 9.59
N CYS A 16 9.17 -11.82 8.90
CA CYS A 16 8.16 -10.94 8.32
C CYS A 16 8.00 -11.20 6.83
N PHE A 17 7.15 -12.16 6.49
CA PHE A 17 6.96 -12.60 5.11
C PHE A 17 5.49 -12.60 4.70
N ILE A 18 5.28 -12.50 3.40
CA ILE A 18 4.00 -12.44 2.70
C ILE A 18 4.03 -13.48 1.59
N GLY A 19 2.90 -14.15 1.34
CA GLY A 19 2.73 -15.09 0.25
C GLY A 19 3.09 -16.52 0.63
N ILE A 20 3.69 -17.27 -0.30
CA ILE A 20 4.03 -18.68 -0.16
C ILE A 20 5.52 -18.81 0.11
N ARG A 21 5.88 -19.48 1.20
CA ARG A 21 7.28 -19.70 1.57
C ARG A 21 8.01 -20.50 0.51
N LYS A 22 9.20 -20.03 0.14
CA LYS A 22 10.15 -20.64 -0.80
C LYS A 22 11.57 -20.47 -0.27
N ASP A 23 12.53 -21.09 -0.92
CA ASP A 23 13.95 -20.96 -0.58
C ASP A 23 14.50 -19.57 -0.90
N THR A 24 13.93 -18.90 -1.90
CA THR A 24 14.35 -17.56 -2.34
C THR A 24 13.20 -16.57 -2.28
N LEU A 25 13.53 -15.33 -1.94
CA LEU A 25 12.59 -14.23 -1.92
C LEU A 25 12.37 -13.66 -3.33
N ASP A 26 11.11 -13.52 -3.72
CA ASP A 26 10.74 -12.92 -5.00
C ASP A 26 10.73 -11.39 -4.95
N GLY A 27 10.62 -10.79 -3.76
CA GLY A 27 10.54 -9.34 -3.65
C GLY A 27 10.53 -8.79 -2.23
N LEU A 28 10.40 -7.49 -2.15
CA LEU A 28 10.39 -6.71 -0.91
C LEU A 28 9.18 -5.77 -0.89
N LEU A 29 8.39 -5.78 0.17
CA LEU A 29 7.40 -4.74 0.47
C LEU A 29 8.05 -3.66 1.34
N ILE A 30 8.01 -2.41 0.88
CA ILE A 30 8.46 -1.23 1.61
C ILE A 30 7.38 -0.14 1.60
N GLY A 31 7.45 0.76 2.54
CA GLY A 31 6.55 1.91 2.68
C GLY A 31 6.31 2.25 4.14
N ASP A 32 5.31 3.07 4.38
CA ASP A 32 4.90 3.53 5.69
C ASP A 32 3.79 2.66 6.33
N SER A 33 2.96 3.25 7.19
CA SER A 33 1.81 2.57 7.79
C SER A 33 0.81 2.05 6.75
N PHE A 34 0.77 2.63 5.56
CA PHE A 34 -0.04 2.14 4.44
C PHE A 34 0.50 0.84 3.87
N ALA A 35 1.82 0.65 3.80
CA ALA A 35 2.40 -0.64 3.44
C ALA A 35 2.05 -1.72 4.48
N ASN A 36 2.11 -1.38 5.77
CA ASN A 36 1.75 -2.32 6.82
C ASN A 36 0.28 -2.79 6.74
N HIS A 37 -0.67 -1.90 6.48
CA HIS A 37 -2.07 -2.31 6.36
C HIS A 37 -2.38 -2.98 5.01
N THR A 38 -1.68 -2.62 3.94
CA THR A 38 -1.82 -3.23 2.61
C THR A 38 -1.22 -4.64 2.56
N ALA A 39 -0.32 -4.97 3.44
CA ALA A 39 0.40 -6.24 3.40
C ALA A 39 -0.53 -7.48 3.52
N ALA A 40 -1.67 -7.38 4.22
CA ALA A 40 -2.65 -8.48 4.26
C ALA A 40 -3.43 -8.61 2.93
N PHE A 41 -3.65 -7.52 2.22
CA PHE A 41 -4.16 -7.52 0.85
C PHE A 41 -3.12 -8.15 -0.10
N LEU A 42 -1.88 -7.70 -0.02
CA LEU A 42 -0.78 -8.25 -0.82
C LEU A 42 -0.57 -9.75 -0.55
N ASP A 43 -0.74 -10.22 0.69
CA ASP A 43 -0.61 -11.65 1.02
C ASP A 43 -1.59 -12.52 0.21
N VAL A 44 -2.82 -12.06 0.01
CA VAL A 44 -3.82 -12.76 -0.82
C VAL A 44 -3.36 -12.82 -2.27
N LEU A 45 -2.92 -11.71 -2.85
CA LEU A 45 -2.45 -11.65 -4.23
C LEU A 45 -1.14 -12.42 -4.43
N ALA A 46 -0.23 -12.33 -3.47
CA ALA A 46 1.05 -13.03 -3.51
C ALA A 46 0.87 -14.56 -3.45
N LYS A 47 -0.07 -15.06 -2.64
CA LYS A 47 -0.43 -16.49 -2.59
C LYS A 47 -0.98 -16.98 -3.93
N ASP A 48 -1.88 -16.25 -4.54
CA ASP A 48 -2.42 -16.58 -5.87
C ASP A 48 -1.35 -16.54 -6.97
N ALA A 49 -0.39 -15.61 -6.88
CA ALA A 49 0.75 -15.51 -7.79
C ALA A 49 1.95 -16.42 -7.40
N ARG A 50 1.86 -17.17 -6.30
CA ARG A 50 2.93 -18.01 -5.75
C ARG A 50 4.23 -17.23 -5.51
N LEU A 51 4.14 -16.05 -4.95
CA LEU A 51 5.29 -15.21 -4.59
C LEU A 51 5.63 -15.33 -3.11
N TYR A 52 6.92 -15.13 -2.78
CA TYR A 52 7.45 -15.05 -1.43
C TYR A 52 8.12 -13.68 -1.23
N ILE A 53 7.56 -12.82 -0.39
CA ILE A 53 7.90 -11.41 -0.29
C ILE A 53 8.30 -11.10 1.16
N HIS A 54 9.43 -10.41 1.32
CA HIS A 54 9.81 -9.87 2.63
C HIS A 54 9.03 -8.60 2.93
N ASP A 55 8.39 -8.54 4.09
CA ASP A 55 7.65 -7.37 4.58
C ASP A 55 8.57 -6.49 5.45
N SER A 56 8.87 -5.29 4.97
CA SER A 56 9.71 -4.31 5.67
C SER A 56 9.07 -2.92 5.70
N ALA A 57 7.77 -2.88 6.05
CA ALA A 57 7.06 -1.63 6.29
C ALA A 57 7.54 -0.96 7.59
N ALA A 58 7.64 0.37 7.61
CA ALA A 58 8.07 1.13 8.79
C ALA A 58 7.27 2.44 8.93
N GLY A 59 6.94 2.83 10.16
CA GLY A 59 6.17 4.04 10.42
C GLY A 59 6.85 5.31 9.93
N GLY A 60 6.08 6.20 9.31
CA GLY A 60 6.54 7.50 8.86
C GLY A 60 7.54 7.52 7.70
N TYR A 61 7.77 6.37 7.05
CA TYR A 61 8.74 6.25 5.95
C TYR A 61 8.04 5.85 4.65
N PRO A 62 7.57 6.79 3.82
CA PRO A 62 6.87 6.44 2.60
C PRO A 62 7.74 5.66 1.61
N LEU A 63 8.93 6.10 1.32
CA LEU A 63 9.87 5.37 0.48
C LEU A 63 11.28 5.40 1.04
N MET A 64 12.11 6.25 0.62
CA MET A 64 13.51 6.29 1.02
C MET A 64 13.94 7.71 1.34
N ASN A 65 13.02 8.61 1.24
CA ASN A 65 13.26 10.02 1.45
C ASN A 65 12.45 10.53 2.62
N ASN A 66 13.01 11.43 3.29
CA ASN A 66 12.61 11.75 4.61
C ASN A 66 12.99 13.17 4.94
N VAL A 67 12.28 14.08 4.32
CA VAL A 67 12.48 15.51 4.55
C VAL A 67 11.22 16.13 5.13
N ASN A 68 11.41 17.03 6.05
CA ASN A 68 10.38 17.92 6.55
C ASN A 68 10.04 19.00 5.50
N GLU A 69 9.00 19.79 5.74
CA GLU A 69 8.60 20.89 4.85
C GLU A 69 9.71 21.91 4.64
N ASP A 70 10.54 22.15 5.65
CA ASP A 70 11.72 23.02 5.59
C ASP A 70 12.91 22.41 4.84
N GLY A 71 12.80 21.14 4.46
CA GLY A 71 13.83 20.37 3.75
C GLY A 71 14.89 19.76 4.64
N SER A 72 14.78 19.87 5.96
CA SER A 72 15.61 19.13 6.90
C SER A 72 15.29 17.62 6.84
N ALA A 73 16.26 16.77 7.15
CA ALA A 73 16.02 15.34 7.23
C ALA A 73 15.13 15.02 8.44
N ARG A 74 13.97 14.38 8.18
CA ARG A 74 13.05 13.94 9.25
C ARG A 74 13.66 12.83 10.11
N TYR A 75 14.58 12.06 9.54
CA TYR A 75 15.32 10.97 10.18
C TYR A 75 16.76 10.96 9.67
N PRO A 76 17.68 10.28 10.31
CA PRO A 76 19.07 10.20 9.84
C PRO A 76 19.15 9.67 8.40
N GLU A 77 19.87 10.37 7.54
CA GLU A 77 20.08 10.02 6.13
C GLU A 77 20.51 8.57 5.92
N LYS A 78 21.30 8.06 6.86
CA LYS A 78 21.74 6.66 6.87
C LYS A 78 20.58 5.67 6.72
N TYR A 79 19.42 5.92 7.33
CA TYR A 79 18.29 5.00 7.23
C TYR A 79 17.69 4.98 5.83
N ALA A 80 17.64 6.11 5.15
CA ALA A 80 17.18 6.17 3.77
C ALA A 80 18.14 5.41 2.85
N ILE A 81 19.43 5.58 3.05
CA ILE A 81 20.49 4.88 2.29
C ILE A 81 20.42 3.38 2.54
N ASP A 82 20.33 2.94 3.79
CA ASP A 82 20.26 1.51 4.14
C ASP A 82 19.00 0.86 3.53
N ARG A 83 17.86 1.54 3.53
CA ARG A 83 16.62 1.05 2.89
C ARG A 83 16.77 0.92 1.38
N LEU A 84 17.36 1.90 0.72
CA LEU A 84 17.63 1.86 -0.72
C LEU A 84 18.58 0.72 -1.07
N ASN A 85 19.67 0.59 -0.33
CA ASN A 85 20.66 -0.47 -0.54
C ASN A 85 20.06 -1.86 -0.30
N TYR A 86 19.17 -1.98 0.67
CA TYR A 86 18.45 -3.23 0.91
C TYR A 86 17.45 -3.52 -0.23
N ALA A 87 16.69 -2.53 -0.67
CA ALA A 87 15.74 -2.67 -1.77
C ALA A 87 16.44 -3.09 -3.08
N LYS A 88 17.65 -2.59 -3.34
CA LYS A 88 18.45 -2.97 -4.52
C LYS A 88 18.78 -4.48 -4.58
N LYS A 89 18.71 -5.22 -3.47
CA LYS A 89 18.95 -6.67 -3.45
C LYS A 89 17.80 -7.47 -4.08
N PHE A 90 16.60 -6.89 -4.21
CA PHE A 90 15.41 -7.58 -4.69
C PHE A 90 15.14 -7.23 -6.15
N LYS A 91 14.57 -8.19 -6.88
CA LYS A 91 14.13 -7.99 -8.27
C LYS A 91 12.82 -7.20 -8.33
N ASN A 92 11.87 -7.55 -7.46
CA ASN A 92 10.56 -6.93 -7.42
C ASN A 92 10.43 -6.10 -6.13
N ILE A 93 10.00 -4.85 -6.25
CA ILE A 93 9.82 -3.92 -5.13
C ILE A 93 8.37 -3.48 -5.11
N PHE A 94 7.69 -3.82 -4.03
CA PHE A 94 6.29 -3.50 -3.75
C PHE A 94 6.26 -2.29 -2.84
N ILE A 95 5.48 -1.27 -3.21
CA ILE A 95 5.48 0.00 -2.51
C ILE A 95 4.05 0.42 -2.21
N ALA A 96 3.76 0.72 -0.94
CA ALA A 96 2.54 1.37 -0.54
C ALA A 96 2.84 2.48 0.47
N ALA A 97 2.19 3.62 0.31
CA ALA A 97 2.44 4.81 1.13
C ALA A 97 1.19 5.67 1.26
N ASN A 98 1.23 6.61 2.19
CA ASN A 98 0.24 7.68 2.26
C ASN A 98 0.48 8.68 1.11
N TRP A 99 -0.02 8.34 -0.08
CA TRP A 99 0.16 9.15 -1.27
C TRP A 99 -0.52 10.51 -1.18
N GLU A 100 -1.61 10.63 -0.41
CA GLU A 100 -2.29 11.90 -0.18
C GLU A 100 -1.46 12.87 0.68
N GLY A 101 -0.68 12.34 1.63
CA GLY A 101 0.22 13.11 2.48
C GLY A 101 1.54 13.50 1.80
N MET A 102 1.79 13.04 0.59
CA MET A 102 2.97 13.40 -0.18
C MET A 102 2.69 14.71 -0.92
N THR A 103 2.93 15.81 -0.24
CA THR A 103 2.76 17.16 -0.79
C THR A 103 3.81 17.50 -1.87
N GLU A 104 3.58 18.57 -2.61
CA GLU A 104 4.14 18.81 -3.95
C GLU A 104 5.66 18.96 -4.08
N ASN A 105 6.47 18.97 -3.01
CA ASN A 105 7.82 19.52 -3.13
C ASN A 105 8.96 18.48 -3.17
N LYS A 106 9.69 18.35 -2.07
CA LYS A 106 10.95 17.59 -2.06
C LYS A 106 10.71 16.08 -2.03
N ASP A 107 9.75 15.62 -1.23
CA ASP A 107 9.46 14.19 -1.10
C ASP A 107 9.01 13.56 -2.43
N ARG A 108 8.20 14.26 -3.22
CA ARG A 108 7.77 13.82 -4.53
C ARG A 108 8.94 13.75 -5.51
N THR A 109 9.76 14.80 -5.58
CA THR A 109 10.92 14.85 -6.47
C THR A 109 11.91 13.73 -6.14
N LEU A 110 12.21 13.56 -4.86
CA LEU A 110 13.12 12.51 -4.40
C LEU A 110 12.54 11.11 -4.65
N THR A 111 11.24 10.92 -4.42
CA THR A 111 10.55 9.65 -4.74
C THR A 111 10.65 9.32 -6.21
N LEU A 112 10.36 10.26 -7.11
CA LEU A 112 10.49 10.06 -8.55
C LEU A 112 11.94 9.77 -8.97
N LYS A 113 12.91 10.46 -8.38
CA LYS A 113 14.34 10.19 -8.62
C LYS A 113 14.69 8.76 -8.21
N THR A 114 14.32 8.35 -7.01
CA THR A 114 14.61 7.01 -6.48
C THR A 114 13.95 5.90 -7.31
N LEU A 115 12.69 6.09 -7.72
CA LEU A 115 12.01 5.15 -8.63
C LEU A 115 12.76 5.03 -9.96
N GLY A 116 13.18 6.16 -10.53
CA GLY A 116 13.96 6.17 -11.77
C GLY A 116 15.29 5.42 -11.65
N GLU A 117 15.99 5.57 -10.53
CA GLU A 117 17.23 4.82 -10.25
C GLU A 117 16.97 3.32 -10.16
N LEU A 118 15.96 2.90 -9.42
CA LEU A 118 15.60 1.48 -9.27
C LEU A 118 15.21 0.85 -10.60
N ILE A 119 14.41 1.54 -11.40
CA ILE A 119 13.98 1.07 -12.72
C ILE A 119 15.19 0.98 -13.66
N ARG A 120 16.08 1.96 -13.66
CA ARG A 120 17.29 1.99 -14.49
C ARG A 120 18.22 0.80 -14.22
N ILE A 121 18.28 0.33 -12.97
CA ILE A 121 19.04 -0.88 -12.60
C ILE A 121 18.23 -2.17 -12.72
N GLY A 122 17.11 -2.16 -13.47
CA GLY A 122 16.33 -3.34 -13.82
C GLY A 122 15.36 -3.84 -12.77
N LYS A 123 15.03 -3.01 -11.74
CA LYS A 123 14.02 -3.42 -10.73
C LYS A 123 12.63 -3.27 -11.30
N LYS A 124 11.76 -4.23 -10.99
CA LYS A 124 10.32 -4.14 -11.24
C LYS A 124 9.65 -3.47 -10.06
N ILE A 125 8.90 -2.43 -10.33
CA ILE A 125 8.21 -1.63 -9.31
C ILE A 125 6.72 -1.91 -9.38
N ILE A 126 6.14 -2.26 -8.24
CA ILE A 126 4.71 -2.46 -8.05
C ILE A 126 4.23 -1.45 -7.00
N ILE A 127 3.31 -0.57 -7.37
CA ILE A 127 2.76 0.45 -6.49
C ILE A 127 1.31 0.13 -6.16
N PHE A 128 1.00 0.15 -4.86
CA PHE A 128 -0.37 0.06 -4.39
C PHE A 128 -0.95 1.46 -4.21
N GLY A 129 -2.04 1.74 -4.90
CA GLY A 129 -2.85 2.92 -4.64
C GLY A 129 -3.51 2.81 -3.26
N ALA A 130 -3.46 3.88 -2.48
CA ALA A 130 -4.11 3.94 -1.19
C ALA A 130 -5.64 3.84 -1.33
N LEU A 131 -6.27 3.11 -0.44
CA LEU A 131 -7.72 3.15 -0.33
C LEU A 131 -8.12 4.54 0.16
N ARG A 132 -9.22 5.03 -0.37
CA ARG A 132 -9.74 6.34 -0.05
C ARG A 132 -10.06 6.48 1.43
N SER A 133 -9.67 7.59 2.02
CA SER A 133 -10.00 7.93 3.41
C SER A 133 -11.51 8.13 3.58
N THR A 134 -12.04 7.76 4.74
CA THR A 134 -13.41 8.05 5.16
C THR A 134 -13.41 9.05 6.33
N SER A 135 -14.55 9.63 6.67
CA SER A 135 -14.63 10.44 7.88
C SER A 135 -14.67 9.58 9.14
N ASP A 136 -14.06 10.05 10.23
CA ASP A 136 -14.13 9.35 11.51
C ASP A 136 -15.57 9.24 12.03
N ILE A 137 -16.40 10.25 11.75
CA ILE A 137 -17.83 10.26 12.12
C ILE A 137 -18.56 9.12 11.40
N ASN A 138 -18.43 9.00 10.09
CA ASN A 138 -19.06 7.95 9.31
C ASN A 138 -18.62 6.56 9.75
N LEU A 139 -17.33 6.40 9.99
CA LEU A 139 -16.77 5.14 10.48
C LEU A 139 -17.30 4.79 11.88
N HIS A 140 -17.39 5.77 12.78
CA HIS A 140 -17.94 5.56 14.12
C HIS A 140 -19.40 5.13 14.05
N ARG A 141 -20.23 5.84 13.30
CA ARG A 141 -21.64 5.51 13.07
C ARG A 141 -21.82 4.11 12.50
N ALA A 142 -21.03 3.75 11.48
CA ALA A 142 -21.06 2.41 10.91
C ALA A 142 -20.75 1.32 11.95
N LYS A 143 -19.76 1.54 12.82
CA LYS A 143 -19.41 0.62 13.91
C LYS A 143 -20.54 0.49 14.93
N LEU A 144 -21.20 1.60 15.31
CA LEU A 144 -22.35 1.58 16.21
C LEU A 144 -23.52 0.80 15.60
N ALA A 145 -23.84 1.04 14.32
CA ALA A 145 -24.88 0.31 13.61
C ALA A 145 -24.60 -1.20 13.58
N LYS A 146 -23.35 -1.62 13.36
CA LYS A 146 -22.94 -3.03 13.44
C LYS A 146 -23.10 -3.62 14.84
N ALA A 147 -22.92 -2.83 15.88
CA ALA A 147 -23.16 -3.22 17.27
C ALA A 147 -24.66 -3.20 17.64
N LYS A 148 -25.57 -2.96 16.68
CA LYS A 148 -27.01 -2.81 16.88
C LYS A 148 -27.40 -1.68 17.85
N ILE A 149 -26.54 -0.67 17.97
CA ILE A 149 -26.83 0.55 18.73
C ILE A 149 -27.61 1.47 17.81
N PRO A 150 -28.80 1.98 18.24
CA PRO A 150 -29.60 2.88 17.42
C PRO A 150 -28.81 4.13 17.04
N VAL A 151 -28.73 4.39 15.75
CA VAL A 151 -28.11 5.58 15.18
C VAL A 151 -29.00 6.10 14.07
N TYR A 152 -29.28 7.39 14.07
CA TYR A 152 -29.97 8.03 12.96
C TYR A 152 -28.98 8.16 11.80
N LEU A 153 -29.03 7.19 10.88
CA LEU A 153 -28.16 7.15 9.72
C LEU A 153 -29.01 7.27 8.46
N SER A 154 -28.68 8.22 7.62
CA SER A 154 -29.12 8.16 6.22
C SER A 154 -28.21 7.17 5.46
N GLU A 155 -28.70 6.56 4.39
CA GLU A 155 -27.90 5.67 3.52
C GLU A 155 -26.64 6.36 2.98
N ARG A 156 -26.62 7.70 2.96
CA ARG A 156 -25.47 8.51 2.52
C ARG A 156 -24.33 8.57 3.54
N ASP A 157 -24.58 8.23 4.78
CA ASP A 157 -23.61 8.39 5.87
C ASP A 157 -22.49 7.34 5.85
N PHE A 158 -22.64 6.27 5.07
CA PHE A 158 -21.64 5.21 4.90
C PHE A 158 -20.78 5.36 3.64
N SER A 159 -21.11 6.29 2.77
CA SER A 159 -20.31 6.55 1.59
C SER A 159 -19.31 7.67 1.85
N THR A 160 -18.13 7.53 1.27
CA THR A 160 -17.17 8.62 1.27
C THR A 160 -17.68 9.73 0.34
N THR A 161 -17.49 10.98 0.75
CA THR A 161 -17.94 12.16 -0.01
C THR A 161 -17.30 12.24 -1.40
N GLU A 162 -17.98 12.88 -2.34
CA GLU A 162 -17.48 13.22 -3.68
C GLU A 162 -16.16 13.99 -3.62
N TYR A 163 -15.31 13.70 -4.58
CA TYR A 163 -13.94 14.21 -4.60
C TYR A 163 -13.64 15.14 -5.74
N LYS A 164 -13.06 16.27 -5.41
CA LYS A 164 -12.49 17.20 -6.38
C LYS A 164 -11.16 16.72 -6.99
N ARG A 165 -10.41 15.82 -6.31
CA ARG A 165 -9.16 15.24 -6.81
C ARG A 165 -9.07 13.74 -6.54
N PRO A 166 -8.51 12.93 -7.46
CA PRO A 166 -8.23 11.52 -7.20
C PRO A 166 -7.19 11.39 -6.08
N ASN A 167 -7.46 10.54 -5.07
CA ASN A 167 -6.53 10.34 -3.96
C ASN A 167 -5.18 9.71 -4.35
N ASN A 168 -5.09 9.14 -5.53
CA ASN A 168 -3.88 8.50 -6.04
C ASN A 168 -3.25 9.27 -7.22
N TYR A 169 -3.43 10.59 -7.33
CA TYR A 169 -2.92 11.37 -8.46
C TYR A 169 -1.40 11.22 -8.65
N ILE A 170 -0.64 11.14 -7.56
CA ILE A 170 0.82 10.89 -7.57
C ILE A 170 1.14 9.51 -8.15
N VAL A 171 0.36 8.48 -7.82
CA VAL A 171 0.54 7.13 -8.37
C VAL A 171 0.35 7.12 -9.89
N TYR A 172 -0.66 7.83 -10.37
CA TYR A 172 -0.89 7.96 -11.81
C TYR A 172 0.19 8.77 -12.51
N GLU A 173 0.75 9.79 -11.84
CA GLU A 173 1.89 10.52 -12.35
C GLU A 173 3.14 9.65 -12.45
N MET A 174 3.42 8.84 -11.41
CA MET A 174 4.51 7.86 -11.44
C MET A 174 4.34 6.88 -12.59
N LYS A 175 3.13 6.35 -12.80
CA LYS A 175 2.82 5.46 -13.91
C LYS A 175 3.02 6.12 -15.28
N ARG A 176 2.61 7.38 -15.42
CA ARG A 176 2.82 8.14 -16.67
C ARG A 176 4.31 8.39 -16.94
N LYS A 177 5.08 8.73 -15.90
CA LYS A 177 6.52 8.98 -16.02
C LYS A 177 7.33 7.69 -16.24
N PHE A 178 6.89 6.60 -15.64
CA PHE A 178 7.52 5.29 -15.71
C PHE A 178 6.49 4.21 -16.12
N PRO A 179 6.23 4.03 -17.42
CA PRO A 179 5.19 3.11 -17.91
C PRO A 179 5.39 1.64 -17.49
N SER A 180 6.60 1.23 -17.13
CA SER A 180 6.91 -0.12 -16.63
C SER A 180 6.40 -0.41 -15.21
N ILE A 181 6.00 0.61 -14.44
CA ILE A 181 5.42 0.43 -13.11
C ILE A 181 4.09 -0.32 -13.22
N ILE A 182 3.91 -1.33 -12.40
CA ILE A 182 2.61 -1.98 -12.20
C ILE A 182 1.85 -1.23 -11.10
N VAL A 183 0.64 -0.79 -11.36
CA VAL A 183 -0.22 -0.14 -10.37
C VAL A 183 -1.37 -1.07 -10.00
N ILE A 184 -1.56 -1.30 -8.71
CA ILE A 184 -2.70 -2.02 -8.14
C ILE A 184 -3.47 -1.02 -7.27
N ASN A 185 -4.65 -0.60 -7.72
CA ASN A 185 -5.43 0.40 -7.03
C ASN A 185 -6.53 -0.27 -6.19
N LEU A 186 -6.44 -0.13 -4.87
CA LEU A 186 -7.41 -0.72 -3.93
C LEU A 186 -8.83 -0.14 -4.11
N ASN A 187 -8.92 1.08 -4.65
CA ASN A 187 -10.22 1.71 -4.91
C ASN A 187 -11.03 1.02 -6.01
N ASP A 188 -10.39 0.27 -6.90
CA ASP A 188 -11.08 -0.40 -8.01
C ASP A 188 -12.11 -1.43 -7.53
N VAL A 189 -11.96 -1.92 -6.30
CA VAL A 189 -12.92 -2.83 -5.63
C VAL A 189 -13.98 -2.07 -4.85
N MET A 190 -13.60 -0.97 -4.19
CA MET A 190 -14.45 -0.28 -3.21
C MET A 190 -15.23 0.88 -3.78
N CYS A 191 -14.73 1.47 -4.89
CA CYS A 191 -15.26 2.71 -5.41
C CYS A 191 -15.94 2.51 -6.77
N LYS A 192 -17.12 3.09 -6.90
CA LYS A 192 -17.87 3.11 -8.17
C LYS A 192 -18.56 4.47 -8.32
N ASN A 193 -18.47 5.08 -9.49
CA ASN A 193 -19.14 6.35 -9.82
C ASN A 193 -18.84 7.46 -8.79
N GLY A 194 -17.56 7.63 -8.41
CA GLY A 194 -17.14 8.68 -7.46
C GLY A 194 -17.48 8.42 -5.99
N LYS A 195 -18.10 7.29 -5.67
CA LYS A 195 -18.44 6.91 -4.29
C LYS A 195 -17.70 5.63 -3.89
N CYS A 196 -17.17 5.60 -2.67
CA CYS A 196 -16.49 4.43 -2.12
C CYS A 196 -17.26 3.87 -0.94
N LYS A 197 -17.39 2.55 -0.89
CA LYS A 197 -17.96 1.85 0.26
C LYS A 197 -16.95 1.82 1.42
N ILE A 198 -17.43 1.77 2.64
CA ILE A 198 -16.59 1.57 3.84
C ILE A 198 -16.64 0.12 4.34
N GLU A 199 -17.53 -0.67 3.79
CA GLU A 199 -17.68 -2.09 4.11
C GLU A 199 -17.75 -2.96 2.85
N LEU A 200 -17.32 -4.20 3.01
CA LEU A 200 -17.36 -5.24 1.99
C LEU A 200 -17.91 -6.52 2.63
N ASN A 201 -18.89 -7.17 1.99
CA ASN A 201 -19.54 -8.37 2.51
C ASN A 201 -19.93 -8.21 3.99
N ASN A 202 -20.63 -7.12 4.31
CA ASN A 202 -21.08 -6.79 5.65
C ASN A 202 -19.96 -6.62 6.70
N THR A 203 -18.74 -6.40 6.29
CA THR A 203 -17.57 -6.19 7.16
C THR A 203 -16.96 -4.82 6.90
N ILE A 204 -16.84 -4.00 7.95
CA ILE A 204 -16.13 -2.70 7.86
C ILE A 204 -14.67 -2.97 7.57
N VAL A 205 -14.14 -2.41 6.48
CA VAL A 205 -12.77 -2.64 6.04
C VAL A 205 -11.76 -1.71 6.73
N TYR A 206 -12.21 -0.62 7.33
CA TYR A 206 -11.37 0.38 7.96
C TYR A 206 -11.14 0.10 9.45
N ARG A 207 -9.91 0.35 9.91
CA ARG A 207 -9.53 0.43 11.32
C ARG A 207 -9.80 1.83 11.88
N ASN A 208 -9.39 2.85 11.16
CA ASN A 208 -9.65 4.27 11.38
C ASN A 208 -9.92 4.93 10.02
N SER A 209 -10.00 6.26 9.95
CA SER A 209 -10.40 6.99 8.74
C SER A 209 -9.58 6.69 7.49
N ASN A 210 -8.34 6.24 7.61
CA ASN A 210 -7.43 6.04 6.46
C ASN A 210 -6.64 4.71 6.46
N HIS A 211 -6.76 3.90 7.51
CA HIS A 211 -6.08 2.60 7.54
C HIS A 211 -7.07 1.44 7.48
N LEU A 212 -6.72 0.43 6.71
CA LEU A 212 -7.44 -0.85 6.69
C LEU A 212 -7.21 -1.63 8.00
N ASN A 213 -8.22 -2.39 8.41
CA ASN A 213 -8.03 -3.49 9.34
C ASN A 213 -7.60 -4.76 8.58
N THR A 214 -7.04 -5.72 9.28
CA THR A 214 -6.50 -6.95 8.66
C THR A 214 -7.57 -7.76 7.93
N SER A 215 -8.73 -7.95 8.54
CA SER A 215 -9.84 -8.70 7.92
C SER A 215 -10.36 -8.01 6.66
N GLY A 216 -10.51 -6.67 6.71
CA GLY A 216 -10.90 -5.86 5.57
C GLY A 216 -9.89 -5.93 4.42
N ALA A 217 -8.59 -5.88 4.72
CA ALA A 217 -7.54 -6.01 3.72
C ALA A 217 -7.55 -7.39 3.04
N ILE A 218 -7.79 -8.48 3.80
CA ILE A 218 -7.94 -9.83 3.24
C ILE A 218 -9.18 -9.92 2.35
N LEU A 219 -10.33 -9.42 2.81
CA LEU A 219 -11.56 -9.43 2.02
C LEU A 219 -11.40 -8.64 0.72
N LEU A 220 -10.75 -7.48 0.80
CA LEU A 220 -10.45 -6.64 -0.35
C LEU A 220 -9.55 -7.37 -1.37
N GLY A 221 -8.53 -8.08 -0.91
CA GLY A 221 -7.67 -8.89 -1.77
C GLY A 221 -8.44 -10.01 -2.47
N LYS A 222 -9.31 -10.72 -1.76
CA LYS A 222 -10.19 -11.74 -2.33
C LYS A 222 -11.14 -11.16 -3.38
N ALA A 223 -11.77 -10.03 -3.07
CA ALA A 223 -12.68 -9.37 -4.01
C ALA A 223 -11.94 -8.84 -5.25
N TYR A 224 -10.71 -8.35 -5.08
CA TYR A 224 -9.86 -7.96 -6.21
C TYR A 224 -9.62 -9.13 -7.17
N LEU A 225 -9.27 -10.31 -6.66
CA LEU A 225 -9.03 -11.50 -7.48
C LEU A 225 -10.27 -12.03 -8.22
N ILE A 226 -11.47 -11.71 -7.72
CA ILE A 226 -12.72 -12.06 -8.40
C ILE A 226 -13.00 -11.14 -9.60
N THR A 227 -12.63 -9.86 -9.47
CA THR A 227 -13.00 -8.82 -10.45
C THR A 227 -11.86 -8.41 -11.38
N HIS A 228 -10.62 -8.76 -11.04
CA HIS A 228 -9.43 -8.37 -11.78
C HIS A 228 -8.47 -9.55 -11.97
N ASN A 229 -7.79 -9.60 -13.08
CA ASN A 229 -6.64 -10.47 -13.25
C ASN A 229 -5.53 -10.03 -12.28
N ASN A 230 -4.90 -11.00 -11.62
CA ASN A 230 -3.78 -10.70 -10.73
C ASN A 230 -2.52 -10.34 -11.53
N PRO A 231 -2.10 -9.07 -11.54
CA PRO A 231 -0.94 -8.66 -12.33
C PRO A 231 0.38 -9.20 -11.76
N LEU A 232 0.37 -9.71 -10.53
CA LEU A 232 1.57 -10.29 -9.90
C LEU A 232 1.95 -11.64 -10.50
N LYS A 233 1.05 -12.32 -11.20
CA LYS A 233 1.34 -13.59 -11.89
C LYS A 233 2.45 -13.45 -12.92
N GLU A 234 2.54 -12.29 -13.57
CA GLU A 234 3.60 -12.00 -14.54
C GLU A 234 5.02 -11.95 -13.93
N LEU A 235 5.12 -11.78 -12.61
CA LEU A 235 6.41 -11.75 -11.90
C LEU A 235 7.03 -13.14 -11.74
N ASN A 236 6.23 -14.20 -11.81
CA ASN A 236 6.63 -15.59 -11.64
C ASN A 236 7.07 -16.27 -12.94
N PHE A 237 6.63 -15.79 -14.11
CA PHE A 237 6.83 -16.45 -15.39
C PHE A 237 8.29 -16.46 -15.94
N LYS A 238 9.26 -15.87 -15.26
CA LYS A 238 10.65 -15.75 -15.76
C LYS A 238 11.69 -16.60 -15.01
N GLN A 239 11.33 -17.71 -14.39
CA GLN A 239 12.30 -18.61 -13.75
C GLN A 239 12.62 -19.89 -14.57
N HIS A 240 12.11 -20.00 -15.80
CA HIS A 240 12.30 -21.20 -16.62
C HIS A 240 12.98 -20.95 -17.98
N ASN A 241 13.85 -19.94 -18.05
CA ASN A 241 14.78 -19.83 -19.22
C ASN A 241 16.19 -19.62 -18.73
#